data_15fbbc91752a1c399fba4ae82e48309e
#
_entry.id   15fbbc91752a1c399fba4ae82e48309e
#
_cell.length_a   1.000
_cell.length_b   1.000
_cell.length_c   1.000
_cell.angle_alpha   90.00
_cell.angle_beta   90.00
_cell.angle_gamma   90.00
#
_symmetry.space_group_name_H-M   'P 1'
#
loop_
_entity.id
_entity.type
_entity.pdbx_description
1 polymer ?
#
loop_
_entity_poly.entity_id
_entity_poly.type
_entity_poly.pdbx_seq_one_letter_code
_entity_poly.pdbx_strand_id
1 'polypeptide(L)'
;MVISAWLSMLLPESLNKMVDIGSTLDRVPSLLLSAPQEAGAASFQPTLPFLILLFPLLGALVNGLGAFLWRENKVIPSLLGPGTLIAAFVVSVFNFIGMSTVDLHGPEIVSLWTWIESGDLRIGIDLQFDQLSMLMCLIVTGVGSLIHIYSVGYMRSDPAYSRYFSYLNLFVFFMLVLVLGSSFPLMFVGWEGVGLCSYLLIGFWYENRDYSNAGKKAFIINRIGDVGFLVAMFLLFVAFGTLDMVSILDAAPQQLTHGGGLVTGVTLLLFLGCTGKSAQIPLYTWLPDAMAGPTPVSALIHAATMVTAGVYLIARTSVLFALSPITQIVVATVGGATALLAATIAIQQYDIKKVLAYSTISQLGYMFLAVGVGAFTAGVFHLMTHAFFKALLFLGAGAVIHTVHEAWSGNDHHGDPNDMRNHGGLKAFMPKTWAFMWIGTLAIAGVFPLAGFFSKDEIIWSVGASGYSVLWVVALLTAILTAVYMTRLMVMAFHG
;
A
#
# COMPACT_ATOMS: atom_id res chain seq x y z
N MET A 1 1.48 17.19 17.10
CA MET A 1 0.34 18.08 17.39
C MET A 1 -0.35 18.64 16.15
N VAL A 2 0.32 19.29 15.20
CA VAL A 2 -0.38 19.85 14.02
C VAL A 2 -0.90 18.76 13.07
N ILE A 3 -0.15 17.69 12.84
CA ILE A 3 -0.55 16.57 11.96
C ILE A 3 -1.59 15.65 12.63
N SER A 4 -1.51 15.47 13.95
CA SER A 4 -2.55 14.73 14.68
C SER A 4 -3.89 15.51 14.71
N ALA A 5 -3.85 16.82 14.81
CA ALA A 5 -5.02 17.68 14.66
C ALA A 5 -5.62 17.62 13.25
N TRP A 6 -4.78 17.50 12.22
CA TRP A 6 -5.22 17.31 10.83
C TRP A 6 -5.84 15.93 10.59
N LEU A 7 -5.27 14.88 11.18
CA LEU A 7 -5.82 13.53 11.10
C LEU A 7 -7.09 13.37 11.95
N SER A 8 -7.21 14.09 13.07
CA SER A 8 -8.46 14.13 13.83
C SER A 8 -9.59 14.88 13.09
N MET A 9 -9.26 15.78 12.16
CA MET A 9 -10.22 16.37 11.24
C MET A 9 -10.61 15.45 10.07
N LEU A 10 -9.79 14.45 9.77
CA LEU A 10 -10.01 13.50 8.66
C LEU A 10 -10.75 12.22 9.10
N LEU A 11 -10.93 12.02 10.40
CA LEU A 11 -11.55 10.81 10.94
C LEU A 11 -12.81 11.19 11.72
N PRO A 12 -13.93 10.44 11.58
CA PRO A 12 -15.13 10.71 12.32
C PRO A 12 -14.86 10.64 13.85
N GLU A 13 -15.56 11.47 14.63
CA GLU A 13 -15.45 11.49 16.10
C GLU A 13 -15.66 10.11 16.77
N SER A 14 -16.34 9.20 16.08
CA SER A 14 -16.52 7.81 16.50
C SER A 14 -15.21 7.03 16.60
N LEU A 15 -14.23 7.34 15.77
CA LEU A 15 -12.88 6.72 15.81
C LEU A 15 -11.98 7.41 16.84
N ASN A 16 -12.12 8.71 17.08
CA ASN A 16 -11.39 9.42 18.12
C ASN A 16 -11.82 8.99 19.54
N LYS A 17 -13.07 8.58 19.74
CA LYS A 17 -13.54 8.05 21.05
C LYS A 17 -13.08 6.61 21.32
N MET A 18 -12.59 5.87 20.33
CA MET A 18 -11.97 4.56 20.51
C MET A 18 -10.53 4.65 21.06
N VAL A 19 -9.91 5.82 21.08
CA VAL A 19 -8.53 6.03 21.59
C VAL A 19 -8.49 6.22 23.11
N ASP A 20 -9.63 6.36 23.79
CA ASP A 20 -9.68 6.39 25.24
C ASP A 20 -9.78 4.99 25.86
N ILE A 21 -8.73 4.19 25.62
CA ILE A 21 -8.56 2.81 26.14
C ILE A 21 -7.98 2.86 27.57
N GLY A 22 -8.59 3.66 28.43
CA GLY A 22 -8.19 3.71 29.84
C GLY A 22 -9.14 3.01 30.81
N SER A 23 -10.35 2.71 30.42
CA SER A 23 -11.33 2.12 31.35
C SER A 23 -12.66 1.78 30.70
N THR A 24 -12.78 0.79 29.83
CA THR A 24 -14.10 0.16 29.59
C THR A 24 -14.03 -0.94 28.53
N LEU A 25 -13.71 -2.15 28.96
CA LEU A 25 -14.00 -3.39 28.20
C LEU A 25 -15.53 -3.73 28.21
N ASP A 26 -16.37 -2.91 28.83
CA ASP A 26 -17.78 -3.24 29.08
C ASP A 26 -18.80 -2.32 28.37
N ARG A 27 -18.37 -1.44 27.46
CA ARG A 27 -19.32 -0.61 26.71
C ARG A 27 -18.97 -0.56 25.22
N VAL A 28 -19.56 -1.48 24.44
CA VAL A 28 -19.83 -1.20 23.02
C VAL A 28 -20.84 -0.05 23.00
N PRO A 29 -20.52 1.14 22.49
CA PRO A 29 -21.49 2.23 22.48
C PRO A 29 -22.63 1.90 21.51
N SER A 30 -23.85 1.88 22.03
CA SER A 30 -25.11 1.86 21.29
C SER A 30 -25.36 3.14 20.44
N LEU A 31 -24.33 3.82 20.01
CA LEU A 31 -24.34 5.14 19.34
C LEU A 31 -24.21 5.07 17.81
N LEU A 32 -24.31 3.85 17.22
CA LEU A 32 -24.45 3.69 15.75
C LEU A 32 -25.90 3.43 15.31
N LEU A 33 -26.87 3.60 16.20
CA LEU A 33 -28.28 3.56 15.81
C LEU A 33 -28.69 4.93 15.25
N SER A 34 -28.89 4.96 13.95
CA SER A 34 -29.68 5.91 13.15
C SER A 34 -30.22 7.13 13.91
N ALA A 35 -29.48 8.24 13.89
CA ALA A 35 -30.10 9.55 14.07
C ALA A 35 -31.01 9.83 12.88
N PRO A 36 -32.19 10.46 13.07
CA PRO A 36 -33.05 10.88 11.99
C PRO A 36 -32.24 11.79 11.05
N GLN A 37 -32.31 11.55 9.75
CA GLN A 37 -31.78 12.46 8.75
C GLN A 37 -32.37 13.85 8.96
N GLU A 38 -31.60 14.79 9.47
CA GLU A 38 -31.98 16.18 9.44
C GLU A 38 -32.02 16.64 7.98
N ALA A 39 -33.21 16.96 7.51
CA ALA A 39 -33.42 17.51 6.18
C ALA A 39 -32.74 18.89 6.09
N GLY A 40 -31.58 18.95 5.43
CA GLY A 40 -30.89 20.22 5.16
C GLY A 40 -29.37 20.21 5.22
N ALA A 41 -28.69 19.15 5.69
CA ALA A 41 -27.24 19.06 5.63
C ALA A 41 -26.80 18.84 4.17
N ALA A 42 -25.87 19.66 3.69
CA ALA A 42 -25.29 19.50 2.35
C ALA A 42 -24.56 18.15 2.30
N SER A 43 -25.04 17.20 1.47
CA SER A 43 -24.38 15.93 1.24
C SER A 43 -23.19 16.12 0.31
N PHE A 44 -22.06 15.46 0.61
CA PHE A 44 -20.94 15.39 -0.33
C PHE A 44 -21.40 14.66 -1.59
N GLN A 45 -21.17 15.29 -2.76
CA GLN A 45 -21.39 14.64 -4.04
C GLN A 45 -20.07 14.58 -4.80
N PRO A 46 -19.53 13.38 -5.05
CA PRO A 46 -18.29 13.24 -5.80
C PRO A 46 -18.37 13.84 -7.19
N THR A 47 -17.39 14.68 -7.54
CA THR A 47 -17.33 15.34 -8.85
C THR A 47 -16.62 14.45 -9.85
N LEU A 48 -17.33 14.00 -10.89
CA LEU A 48 -16.82 13.14 -11.97
C LEU A 48 -15.96 11.96 -11.46
N PRO A 49 -16.46 11.20 -10.48
CA PRO A 49 -15.67 10.21 -9.73
C PRO A 49 -15.09 9.10 -10.62
N PHE A 50 -15.77 8.73 -11.71
CA PHE A 50 -15.32 7.72 -12.66
C PHE A 50 -14.03 8.13 -13.39
N LEU A 51 -13.69 9.43 -13.47
CA LEU A 51 -12.47 9.90 -14.12
C LEU A 51 -11.21 9.47 -13.37
N ILE A 52 -11.31 9.25 -12.04
CA ILE A 52 -10.19 8.75 -11.25
C ILE A 52 -9.72 7.39 -11.79
N LEU A 53 -10.66 6.53 -12.20
CA LEU A 53 -10.38 5.23 -12.81
C LEU A 53 -10.12 5.32 -14.31
N LEU A 54 -10.88 6.17 -15.01
CA LEU A 54 -10.84 6.24 -16.48
C LEU A 54 -9.47 6.73 -16.99
N PHE A 55 -8.87 7.72 -16.36
CA PHE A 55 -7.59 8.25 -16.82
C PHE A 55 -6.47 7.21 -16.83
N PRO A 56 -6.17 6.49 -15.72
CA PRO A 56 -5.16 5.43 -15.76
C PRO A 56 -5.51 4.31 -16.74
N LEU A 57 -6.78 3.95 -16.88
CA LEU A 57 -7.22 2.93 -17.84
C LEU A 57 -6.95 3.39 -19.28
N LEU A 58 -7.27 4.63 -19.64
CA LEU A 58 -6.95 5.20 -20.95
C LEU A 58 -5.44 5.21 -21.21
N GLY A 59 -4.65 5.60 -20.21
CA GLY A 59 -3.19 5.51 -20.26
C GLY A 59 -2.71 4.09 -20.56
N ALA A 60 -3.28 3.10 -19.89
CA ALA A 60 -2.94 1.69 -20.10
C ALA A 60 -3.30 1.21 -21.51
N LEU A 61 -4.51 1.52 -21.97
CA LEU A 61 -5.01 1.09 -23.30
C LEU A 61 -4.25 1.74 -24.44
N VAL A 62 -4.06 3.06 -24.40
CA VAL A 62 -3.37 3.78 -25.48
C VAL A 62 -1.90 3.40 -25.56
N ASN A 63 -1.21 3.28 -24.41
CA ASN A 63 0.17 2.82 -24.39
C ASN A 63 0.29 1.34 -24.79
N GLY A 64 -0.70 0.50 -24.45
CA GLY A 64 -0.77 -0.89 -24.87
C GLY A 64 -0.93 -1.04 -26.38
N LEU A 65 -1.84 -0.30 -26.97
CA LEU A 65 -1.97 -0.23 -28.44
C LEU A 65 -0.71 0.34 -29.09
N GLY A 66 -0.09 1.34 -28.45
CA GLY A 66 1.15 1.96 -28.91
C GLY A 66 2.32 1.00 -29.00
N ALA A 67 2.37 -0.03 -28.16
CA ALA A 67 3.39 -1.06 -28.22
C ALA A 67 3.37 -1.88 -29.52
N PHE A 68 2.23 -1.88 -30.23
CA PHE A 68 2.07 -2.54 -31.54
C PHE A 68 2.08 -1.56 -32.70
N LEU A 69 1.38 -0.43 -32.58
CA LEU A 69 1.11 0.47 -33.71
C LEU A 69 2.21 1.51 -33.96
N TRP A 70 2.91 1.97 -32.89
CA TRP A 70 3.95 3.01 -32.98
C TRP A 70 5.10 2.74 -31.99
N ARG A 71 5.63 1.55 -32.03
CA ARG A 71 6.63 1.01 -31.09
C ARG A 71 7.84 1.92 -30.86
N GLU A 72 8.27 2.67 -31.89
CA GLU A 72 9.42 3.56 -31.82
C GLU A 72 9.11 4.94 -31.23
N ASN A 73 7.83 5.31 -31.16
CA ASN A 73 7.43 6.60 -30.63
C ASN A 73 7.44 6.60 -29.11
N LYS A 74 8.43 7.27 -28.53
CA LYS A 74 8.55 7.43 -27.09
C LYS A 74 7.85 8.70 -26.55
N VAL A 75 7.43 9.62 -27.42
CA VAL A 75 6.79 10.89 -27.01
C VAL A 75 5.40 10.63 -26.43
N ILE A 76 4.58 9.83 -27.14
CA ILE A 76 3.22 9.53 -26.70
C ILE A 76 3.20 8.87 -25.30
N PRO A 77 3.94 7.77 -25.03
CA PRO A 77 3.97 7.17 -23.71
C PRO A 77 4.56 8.08 -22.63
N SER A 78 5.54 8.94 -22.98
CA SER A 78 6.12 9.92 -22.05
C SER A 78 5.14 10.98 -21.58
N LEU A 79 4.17 11.35 -22.42
CA LEU A 79 3.13 12.32 -22.07
C LEU A 79 1.91 11.67 -21.44
N LEU A 80 1.40 10.59 -22.05
CA LEU A 80 0.17 9.92 -21.58
C LEU A 80 0.39 9.12 -20.30
N GLY A 81 1.53 8.44 -20.14
CA GLY A 81 1.82 7.68 -18.93
C GLY A 81 1.67 8.53 -17.67
N PRO A 82 2.52 9.55 -17.49
CA PRO A 82 2.40 10.45 -16.34
C PRO A 82 1.16 11.34 -16.40
N GLY A 83 0.78 11.84 -17.58
CA GLY A 83 -0.30 12.82 -17.77
C GLY A 83 -1.66 12.30 -17.29
N THR A 84 -1.97 11.03 -17.56
CA THR A 84 -3.23 10.40 -17.10
C THR A 84 -3.27 10.25 -15.59
N LEU A 85 -2.12 9.95 -14.93
CA LEU A 85 -2.07 9.89 -13.48
C LEU A 85 -2.17 11.27 -12.83
N ILE A 86 -1.51 12.28 -13.41
CA ILE A 86 -1.63 13.67 -12.93
C ILE A 86 -3.09 14.12 -13.02
N ALA A 87 -3.79 13.80 -14.13
CA ALA A 87 -5.20 14.11 -14.27
C ALA A 87 -6.06 13.39 -13.21
N ALA A 88 -5.81 12.09 -12.95
CA ALA A 88 -6.49 11.35 -11.89
C ALA A 88 -6.18 11.95 -10.50
N PHE A 89 -4.95 12.39 -10.25
CA PHE A 89 -4.57 13.06 -9.00
C PHE A 89 -5.33 14.37 -8.81
N VAL A 90 -5.41 15.21 -9.85
CA VAL A 90 -6.18 16.46 -9.80
C VAL A 90 -7.64 16.20 -9.46
N VAL A 91 -8.29 15.22 -10.09
CA VAL A 91 -9.68 14.84 -9.76
C VAL A 91 -9.78 14.35 -8.32
N SER A 92 -8.82 13.56 -7.85
CA SER A 92 -8.77 13.08 -6.46
C SER A 92 -8.63 14.24 -5.47
N VAL A 93 -7.80 15.25 -5.76
CA VAL A 93 -7.65 16.45 -4.91
C VAL A 93 -8.95 17.26 -4.86
N PHE A 94 -9.63 17.46 -5.99
CA PHE A 94 -10.93 18.15 -6.00
C PHE A 94 -11.98 17.45 -5.16
N ASN A 95 -12.07 16.12 -5.28
CA ASN A 95 -13.01 15.34 -4.45
C ASN A 95 -12.63 15.37 -2.98
N PHE A 96 -11.34 15.31 -2.64
CA PHE A 96 -10.86 15.41 -1.26
C PHE A 96 -11.19 16.77 -0.64
N ILE A 97 -10.96 17.88 -1.38
CA ILE A 97 -11.33 19.23 -0.91
C ILE A 97 -12.84 19.33 -0.73
N GLY A 98 -13.64 18.87 -1.70
CA GLY A 98 -15.11 18.87 -1.58
C GLY A 98 -15.57 18.08 -0.37
N MET A 99 -14.99 16.90 -0.11
CA MET A 99 -15.30 16.07 1.03
C MET A 99 -14.92 16.74 2.37
N SER A 100 -13.82 17.50 2.42
CA SER A 100 -13.35 18.19 3.64
C SER A 100 -14.20 19.39 4.04
N THR A 101 -15.10 19.84 3.19
CA THR A 101 -16.00 20.98 3.45
C THR A 101 -17.38 20.57 3.97
N VAL A 102 -17.64 19.27 4.08
CA VAL A 102 -18.95 18.71 4.47
C VAL A 102 -18.74 17.68 5.58
N ASP A 103 -19.62 17.66 6.57
CA ASP A 103 -19.65 16.60 7.57
C ASP A 103 -20.22 15.33 6.97
N LEU A 104 -19.36 14.33 6.81
CA LEU A 104 -19.78 13.02 6.29
C LEU A 104 -20.44 12.19 7.38
N HIS A 105 -21.71 11.84 7.17
CA HIS A 105 -22.46 10.95 8.07
C HIS A 105 -22.25 9.46 7.73
N GLY A 106 -21.53 9.14 6.64
CA GLY A 106 -21.23 7.79 6.15
C GLY A 106 -20.49 7.84 4.82
N PRO A 107 -20.15 6.67 4.23
CA PRO A 107 -19.56 6.61 2.91
C PRO A 107 -20.56 7.00 1.82
N GLU A 108 -20.11 7.77 0.83
CA GLU A 108 -20.91 8.08 -0.36
C GLU A 108 -20.67 7.01 -1.43
N ILE A 109 -21.75 6.40 -1.93
CA ILE A 109 -21.67 5.33 -2.92
C ILE A 109 -22.14 5.85 -4.28
N VAL A 110 -21.25 5.76 -5.27
CA VAL A 110 -21.56 6.10 -6.67
C VAL A 110 -21.71 4.82 -7.48
N SER A 111 -22.96 4.47 -7.82
CA SER A 111 -23.25 3.33 -8.68
C SER A 111 -23.03 3.68 -10.15
N LEU A 112 -22.19 2.90 -10.84
CA LEU A 112 -21.94 3.05 -12.28
C LEU A 112 -22.87 2.14 -13.09
N TRP A 113 -22.84 0.83 -12.86
CA TRP A 113 -23.76 -0.14 -13.46
C TRP A 113 -23.77 -1.46 -12.67
N THR A 114 -24.84 -2.25 -12.85
CA THR A 114 -24.91 -3.62 -12.30
C THR A 114 -24.06 -4.57 -13.14
N TRP A 115 -23.14 -5.28 -12.50
CA TRP A 115 -22.24 -6.24 -13.15
C TRP A 115 -22.80 -7.66 -13.14
N ILE A 116 -23.22 -8.15 -11.96
CA ILE A 116 -23.79 -9.49 -11.81
C ILE A 116 -25.14 -9.35 -11.12
N GLU A 117 -26.17 -9.98 -11.69
CA GLU A 117 -27.49 -10.08 -11.11
C GLU A 117 -28.02 -11.50 -11.34
N SER A 118 -28.28 -12.22 -10.23
CA SER A 118 -28.77 -13.58 -10.26
C SER A 118 -29.58 -13.89 -9.01
N GLY A 119 -30.90 -13.99 -9.11
CA GLY A 119 -31.78 -14.10 -7.96
C GLY A 119 -31.60 -12.89 -7.02
N ASP A 120 -31.36 -13.15 -5.77
CA ASP A 120 -31.15 -12.11 -4.76
C ASP A 120 -29.72 -11.53 -4.73
N LEU A 121 -28.78 -12.17 -5.45
CA LEU A 121 -27.40 -11.68 -5.55
C LEU A 121 -27.32 -10.56 -6.58
N ARG A 122 -26.97 -9.36 -6.11
CA ARG A 122 -26.66 -8.22 -6.95
C ARG A 122 -25.27 -7.68 -6.62
N ILE A 123 -24.40 -7.59 -7.63
CA ILE A 123 -23.05 -7.00 -7.53
C ILE A 123 -22.97 -5.86 -8.54
N GLY A 124 -22.81 -4.64 -8.05
CA GLY A 124 -22.58 -3.44 -8.86
C GLY A 124 -21.10 -3.13 -9.05
N ILE A 125 -20.82 -2.37 -10.10
CA ILE A 125 -19.57 -1.60 -10.19
C ILE A 125 -19.86 -0.27 -9.50
N ASP A 126 -19.74 -0.29 -8.18
CA ASP A 126 -20.10 0.82 -7.30
C ASP A 126 -18.84 1.31 -6.59
N LEU A 127 -18.64 2.63 -6.58
CA LEU A 127 -17.46 3.29 -6.00
C LEU A 127 -17.81 3.89 -4.66
N GLN A 128 -16.99 3.61 -3.65
CA GLN A 128 -17.13 4.10 -2.29
C GLN A 128 -16.18 5.27 -2.03
N PHE A 129 -16.75 6.42 -1.65
CA PHE A 129 -16.02 7.63 -1.29
C PHE A 129 -16.16 7.91 0.20
N ASP A 130 -15.06 7.80 0.91
CA ASP A 130 -14.89 8.14 2.32
C ASP A 130 -13.45 8.59 2.59
N GLN A 131 -13.13 8.95 3.83
CA GLN A 131 -11.81 9.46 4.20
C GLN A 131 -10.69 8.46 3.85
N LEU A 132 -10.92 7.16 4.08
CA LEU A 132 -9.91 6.13 3.83
C LEU A 132 -9.67 5.91 2.34
N SER A 133 -10.73 5.80 1.53
CA SER A 133 -10.59 5.64 0.07
C SER A 133 -9.97 6.87 -0.58
N MET A 134 -10.37 8.08 -0.17
CA MET A 134 -9.81 9.30 -0.72
C MET A 134 -8.34 9.52 -0.33
N LEU A 135 -7.96 9.20 0.91
CA LEU A 135 -6.56 9.20 1.32
C LEU A 135 -5.73 8.27 0.43
N MET A 136 -6.22 7.05 0.20
CA MET A 136 -5.54 6.10 -0.68
C MET A 136 -5.50 6.58 -2.14
N CYS A 137 -6.56 7.18 -2.66
CA CYS A 137 -6.55 7.77 -4.00
C CYS A 137 -5.47 8.86 -4.15
N LEU A 138 -5.33 9.74 -3.15
CA LEU A 138 -4.28 10.77 -3.15
C LEU A 138 -2.87 10.17 -3.12
N ILE A 139 -2.65 9.14 -2.29
CA ILE A 139 -1.36 8.46 -2.20
C ILE A 139 -1.04 7.76 -3.52
N VAL A 140 -1.97 6.95 -4.03
CA VAL A 140 -1.77 6.13 -5.24
C VAL A 140 -1.56 6.99 -6.48
N THR A 141 -2.38 8.01 -6.67
CA THR A 141 -2.27 8.89 -7.84
C THR A 141 -1.14 9.90 -7.70
N GLY A 142 -0.93 10.48 -6.51
CA GLY A 142 0.10 11.49 -6.28
C GLY A 142 1.52 10.91 -6.34
N VAL A 143 1.81 9.92 -5.50
CA VAL A 143 3.12 9.24 -5.50
C VAL A 143 3.32 8.49 -6.82
N GLY A 144 2.26 7.86 -7.34
CA GLY A 144 2.27 7.21 -8.65
C GLY A 144 2.65 8.16 -9.78
N SER A 145 2.14 9.39 -9.80
CA SER A 145 2.50 10.42 -10.79
C SER A 145 3.99 10.74 -10.77
N LEU A 146 4.58 10.92 -9.59
CA LEU A 146 6.01 11.18 -9.44
C LEU A 146 6.86 10.02 -9.96
N ILE A 147 6.44 8.77 -9.66
CA ILE A 147 7.12 7.57 -10.15
C ILE A 147 7.02 7.48 -11.68
N HIS A 148 5.86 7.80 -12.27
CA HIS A 148 5.70 7.82 -13.74
C HIS A 148 6.58 8.88 -14.40
N ILE A 149 6.66 10.09 -13.83
CA ILE A 149 7.56 11.15 -14.32
C ILE A 149 9.02 10.68 -14.29
N TYR A 150 9.46 10.09 -13.17
CA TYR A 150 10.81 9.54 -13.05
C TYR A 150 11.08 8.43 -14.09
N SER A 151 10.07 7.58 -14.34
CA SER A 151 10.16 6.48 -15.30
C SER A 151 10.42 6.94 -16.73
N VAL A 152 10.01 8.16 -17.09
CA VAL A 152 10.28 8.74 -18.43
C VAL A 152 11.77 8.78 -18.72
N GLY A 153 12.57 9.23 -17.75
CA GLY A 153 14.02 9.25 -17.88
C GLY A 153 14.65 7.86 -17.74
N TYR A 154 14.25 7.14 -16.68
CA TYR A 154 14.85 5.85 -16.32
C TYR A 154 14.73 4.77 -17.40
N MET A 155 13.56 4.69 -18.07
CA MET A 155 13.28 3.67 -19.10
C MET A 155 13.54 4.15 -20.54
N ARG A 156 14.10 5.35 -20.72
CA ARG A 156 14.21 5.97 -22.04
C ARG A 156 14.96 5.15 -23.08
N SER A 157 15.94 4.37 -22.67
CA SER A 157 16.72 3.50 -23.56
C SER A 157 16.03 2.16 -23.85
N ASP A 158 15.02 1.76 -23.09
CA ASP A 158 14.38 0.44 -23.21
C ASP A 158 13.55 0.35 -24.51
N PRO A 159 13.67 -0.75 -25.29
CA PRO A 159 12.90 -0.96 -26.52
C PRO A 159 11.40 -1.22 -26.24
N ALA A 160 11.04 -1.70 -25.06
CA ALA A 160 9.67 -2.01 -24.67
C ALA A 160 8.99 -0.86 -23.89
N TYR A 161 9.39 0.37 -24.17
CA TYR A 161 8.98 1.58 -23.47
C TYR A 161 7.46 1.78 -23.35
N SER A 162 6.72 1.62 -24.46
CA SER A 162 5.25 1.75 -24.47
C SER A 162 4.59 0.65 -23.64
N ARG A 163 5.07 -0.59 -23.73
CA ARG A 163 4.58 -1.73 -22.93
C ARG A 163 4.78 -1.47 -21.44
N TYR A 164 5.91 -0.89 -21.07
CA TYR A 164 6.20 -0.51 -19.68
C TYR A 164 5.14 0.45 -19.12
N PHE A 165 4.87 1.55 -19.81
CA PHE A 165 3.86 2.52 -19.37
C PHE A 165 2.45 1.96 -19.39
N SER A 166 2.14 1.07 -20.34
CA SER A 166 0.85 0.35 -20.33
C SER A 166 0.64 -0.43 -19.02
N TYR A 167 1.63 -1.25 -18.64
CA TYR A 167 1.56 -2.05 -17.42
C TYR A 167 1.54 -1.18 -16.15
N LEU A 168 2.30 -0.09 -16.14
CA LEU A 168 2.35 0.82 -15.01
C LEU A 168 1.00 1.52 -14.77
N ASN A 169 0.38 2.05 -15.85
CA ASN A 169 -0.94 2.66 -15.79
C ASN A 169 -2.04 1.63 -15.39
N LEU A 170 -1.98 0.41 -15.95
CA LEU A 170 -2.91 -0.66 -15.64
C LEU A 170 -2.81 -1.07 -14.15
N PHE A 171 -1.61 -1.09 -13.62
CA PHE A 171 -1.37 -1.35 -12.20
C PHE A 171 -2.08 -0.32 -11.31
N VAL A 172 -1.93 0.96 -11.64
CA VAL A 172 -2.59 2.05 -10.89
C VAL A 172 -4.11 1.99 -11.05
N PHE A 173 -4.61 1.67 -12.25
CA PHE A 173 -6.05 1.46 -12.45
C PHE A 173 -6.60 0.38 -11.50
N PHE A 174 -5.99 -0.81 -11.45
CA PHE A 174 -6.47 -1.87 -10.57
C PHE A 174 -6.29 -1.53 -9.08
N MET A 175 -5.25 -0.78 -8.72
CA MET A 175 -5.12 -0.32 -7.34
C MET A 175 -6.23 0.65 -6.94
N LEU A 176 -6.65 1.53 -7.86
CA LEU A 176 -7.79 2.43 -7.64
C LEU A 176 -9.13 1.68 -7.60
N VAL A 177 -9.31 0.63 -8.42
CA VAL A 177 -10.47 -0.27 -8.31
C VAL A 177 -10.51 -0.95 -6.94
N LEU A 178 -9.36 -1.38 -6.42
CA LEU A 178 -9.25 -2.00 -5.10
C LEU A 178 -9.70 -1.04 -3.99
N VAL A 179 -9.22 0.21 -4.00
CA VAL A 179 -9.47 1.16 -2.91
C VAL A 179 -10.82 1.88 -3.01
N LEU A 180 -11.42 1.93 -4.19
CA LEU A 180 -12.72 2.56 -4.41
C LEU A 180 -13.88 1.55 -4.46
N GLY A 181 -13.61 0.25 -4.59
CA GLY A 181 -14.67 -0.76 -4.68
C GLY A 181 -15.52 -0.82 -3.41
N SER A 182 -16.85 -0.70 -3.54
CA SER A 182 -17.81 -0.73 -2.43
C SER A 182 -18.18 -2.16 -1.99
N SER A 183 -17.83 -3.15 -2.78
CA SER A 183 -18.16 -4.55 -2.51
C SER A 183 -16.90 -5.42 -2.45
N PHE A 184 -16.97 -6.52 -1.70
CA PHE A 184 -15.86 -7.50 -1.65
C PHE A 184 -15.47 -8.04 -3.03
N PRO A 185 -16.40 -8.40 -3.95
CA PRO A 185 -16.04 -8.82 -5.29
C PRO A 185 -15.30 -7.75 -6.10
N LEU A 186 -15.75 -6.50 -6.06
CA LEU A 186 -15.09 -5.43 -6.80
C LEU A 186 -13.69 -5.12 -6.23
N MET A 187 -13.55 -5.10 -4.90
CA MET A 187 -12.24 -5.02 -4.25
C MET A 187 -11.35 -6.18 -4.67
N PHE A 188 -11.89 -7.41 -4.76
CA PHE A 188 -11.14 -8.60 -5.16
C PHE A 188 -10.69 -8.53 -6.62
N VAL A 189 -11.49 -7.95 -7.53
CA VAL A 189 -11.05 -7.67 -8.92
C VAL A 189 -9.82 -6.77 -8.94
N GLY A 190 -9.84 -5.69 -8.17
CA GLY A 190 -8.67 -4.83 -7.99
C GLY A 190 -7.48 -5.59 -7.39
N TRP A 191 -7.73 -6.40 -6.37
CA TRP A 191 -6.74 -7.24 -5.67
C TRP A 191 -6.01 -8.22 -6.60
N GLU A 192 -6.76 -8.88 -7.47
CA GLU A 192 -6.22 -9.79 -8.49
C GLU A 192 -5.51 -9.03 -9.62
N GLY A 193 -6.09 -7.89 -10.01
CA GLY A 193 -5.52 -7.05 -11.06
C GLY A 193 -4.14 -6.51 -10.69
N VAL A 194 -3.94 -6.02 -9.44
CA VAL A 194 -2.60 -5.61 -8.99
C VAL A 194 -1.65 -6.80 -8.91
N GLY A 195 -2.14 -8.00 -8.57
CA GLY A 195 -1.36 -9.23 -8.63
C GLY A 195 -0.86 -9.56 -10.03
N LEU A 196 -1.74 -9.50 -11.03
CA LEU A 196 -1.40 -9.70 -12.43
C LEU A 196 -0.38 -8.66 -12.92
N CYS A 197 -0.63 -7.37 -12.65
CA CYS A 197 0.26 -6.30 -13.07
C CYS A 197 1.64 -6.42 -12.41
N SER A 198 1.70 -6.83 -11.14
CA SER A 198 2.97 -7.08 -10.47
C SER A 198 3.76 -8.20 -11.14
N TYR A 199 3.10 -9.30 -11.54
CA TYR A 199 3.72 -10.39 -12.30
C TYR A 199 4.34 -9.88 -13.60
N LEU A 200 3.59 -9.08 -14.38
CA LEU A 200 4.05 -8.51 -15.66
C LEU A 200 5.19 -7.52 -15.49
N LEU A 201 5.20 -6.77 -14.39
CA LEU A 201 6.20 -5.74 -14.12
C LEU A 201 7.46 -6.29 -13.46
N ILE A 202 7.36 -7.27 -12.57
CA ILE A 202 8.52 -7.96 -11.97
C ILE A 202 9.26 -8.76 -13.06
N GLY A 203 8.50 -9.49 -13.88
CA GLY A 203 9.01 -10.24 -15.02
C GLY A 203 9.12 -9.41 -16.30
N PHE A 204 9.28 -8.08 -16.22
CA PHE A 204 9.25 -7.19 -17.39
C PHE A 204 10.27 -7.56 -18.45
N TRP A 205 11.50 -7.89 -18.05
CA TRP A 205 12.56 -8.42 -18.88
C TRP A 205 12.51 -9.97 -18.93
N TYR A 206 11.39 -10.50 -19.42
CA TYR A 206 11.04 -11.93 -19.39
C TYR A 206 12.02 -12.84 -20.17
N GLU A 207 12.85 -12.28 -21.03
CA GLU A 207 13.94 -12.99 -21.73
C GLU A 207 14.96 -13.54 -20.72
N ASN A 208 15.15 -12.86 -19.60
CA ASN A 208 15.93 -13.39 -18.49
C ASN A 208 15.04 -14.35 -17.67
N ARG A 209 15.47 -15.63 -17.63
CA ARG A 209 14.74 -16.70 -16.95
C ARG A 209 14.56 -16.45 -15.45
N ASP A 210 15.54 -15.84 -14.80
CA ASP A 210 15.47 -15.56 -13.36
C ASP A 210 14.44 -14.48 -13.05
N TYR A 211 14.34 -13.46 -13.89
CA TYR A 211 13.33 -12.41 -13.75
C TYR A 211 11.91 -12.93 -14.01
N SER A 212 11.76 -13.79 -15.02
CA SER A 212 10.51 -14.49 -15.29
C SER A 212 10.10 -15.40 -14.12
N ASN A 213 11.05 -16.12 -13.51
CA ASN A 213 10.80 -16.95 -12.34
C ASN A 213 10.45 -16.13 -11.10
N ALA A 214 11.07 -14.97 -10.89
CA ALA A 214 10.73 -14.04 -9.82
C ALA A 214 9.27 -13.54 -9.94
N GLY A 215 8.84 -13.18 -11.15
CA GLY A 215 7.45 -12.82 -11.42
C GLY A 215 6.47 -13.96 -11.11
N LYS A 216 6.76 -15.17 -11.60
CA LYS A 216 5.95 -16.38 -11.31
C LYS A 216 5.87 -16.66 -9.82
N LYS A 217 6.98 -16.58 -9.10
CA LYS A 217 7.03 -16.77 -7.64
C LYS A 217 6.13 -15.77 -6.93
N ALA A 218 6.22 -14.49 -7.29
CA ALA A 218 5.37 -13.45 -6.72
C ALA A 218 3.89 -13.75 -6.96
N PHE A 219 3.51 -14.10 -8.19
CA PHE A 219 2.12 -14.41 -8.53
C PHE A 219 1.59 -15.62 -7.75
N ILE A 220 2.34 -16.75 -7.72
CA ILE A 220 1.89 -17.99 -7.07
C ILE A 220 1.75 -17.81 -5.55
N ILE A 221 2.74 -17.17 -4.90
CA ILE A 221 2.70 -16.97 -3.44
C ILE A 221 1.53 -16.05 -3.06
N ASN A 222 1.28 -15.00 -3.83
CA ASN A 222 0.12 -14.14 -3.60
C ASN A 222 -1.19 -14.92 -3.78
N ARG A 223 -1.28 -15.80 -4.79
CA ARG A 223 -2.48 -16.62 -5.02
C ARG A 223 -2.84 -17.53 -3.85
N ILE A 224 -1.85 -18.02 -3.11
CA ILE A 224 -2.09 -18.79 -1.87
C ILE A 224 -2.87 -17.93 -0.85
N GLY A 225 -2.48 -16.67 -0.69
CA GLY A 225 -3.21 -15.72 0.15
C GLY A 225 -4.62 -15.42 -0.38
N ASP A 226 -4.74 -15.25 -1.69
CA ASP A 226 -5.98 -14.88 -2.36
C ASP A 226 -7.09 -15.94 -2.18
N VAL A 227 -6.73 -17.23 -2.05
CA VAL A 227 -7.67 -18.31 -1.67
C VAL A 227 -8.34 -18.02 -0.33
N GLY A 228 -7.58 -17.52 0.66
CA GLY A 228 -8.15 -17.11 1.95
C GLY A 228 -9.20 -16.02 1.79
N PHE A 229 -8.91 -15.00 0.98
CA PHE A 229 -9.87 -13.91 0.70
C PHE A 229 -11.14 -14.44 0.03
N LEU A 230 -11.03 -15.32 -0.97
CA LEU A 230 -12.18 -15.95 -1.65
C LEU A 230 -13.06 -16.74 -0.66
N VAL A 231 -12.47 -17.57 0.17
CA VAL A 231 -13.23 -18.37 1.14
C VAL A 231 -13.89 -17.45 2.18
N ALA A 232 -13.23 -16.38 2.60
CA ALA A 232 -13.84 -15.38 3.49
C ALA A 232 -15.08 -14.73 2.85
N MET A 233 -15.01 -14.36 1.56
CA MET A 233 -16.18 -13.82 0.82
C MET A 233 -17.34 -14.82 0.78
N PHE A 234 -17.08 -16.10 0.54
CA PHE A 234 -18.12 -17.12 0.55
C PHE A 234 -18.79 -17.27 1.91
N LEU A 235 -17.99 -17.23 3.00
CA LEU A 235 -18.54 -17.26 4.36
C LEU A 235 -19.38 -16.04 4.69
N LEU A 236 -18.93 -14.84 4.24
CA LEU A 236 -19.69 -13.59 4.40
C LEU A 236 -21.01 -13.66 3.62
N PHE A 237 -20.98 -14.15 2.39
CA PHE A 237 -22.22 -14.31 1.60
C PHE A 237 -23.21 -15.28 2.26
N VAL A 238 -22.75 -16.41 2.77
CA VAL A 238 -23.59 -17.35 3.50
C VAL A 238 -24.19 -16.75 4.77
N ALA A 239 -23.43 -15.88 5.44
CA ALA A 239 -23.87 -15.27 6.70
C ALA A 239 -24.83 -14.09 6.50
N PHE A 240 -24.60 -13.25 5.49
CA PHE A 240 -25.32 -11.99 5.31
C PHE A 240 -26.24 -11.94 4.09
N GLY A 241 -26.15 -12.91 3.17
CA GLY A 241 -26.90 -12.91 1.92
C GLY A 241 -26.47 -11.85 0.90
N THR A 242 -25.44 -11.07 1.22
CA THR A 242 -24.91 -10.00 0.38
C THR A 242 -23.38 -9.98 0.42
N LEU A 243 -22.74 -9.32 -0.58
CA LEU A 243 -21.31 -9.03 -0.61
C LEU A 243 -21.00 -7.53 -0.64
N ASP A 244 -22.02 -6.69 -0.44
CA ASP A 244 -21.86 -5.26 -0.25
C ASP A 244 -21.18 -4.98 1.09
N MET A 245 -20.06 -4.24 1.06
CA MET A 245 -19.25 -4.02 2.26
C MET A 245 -19.95 -3.16 3.30
N VAL A 246 -20.62 -2.11 2.89
CA VAL A 246 -21.28 -1.19 3.81
C VAL A 246 -22.37 -1.95 4.58
N SER A 247 -23.23 -2.67 3.86
CA SER A 247 -24.29 -3.47 4.45
C SER A 247 -23.78 -4.53 5.43
N ILE A 248 -22.66 -5.21 5.08
CA ILE A 248 -22.04 -6.21 5.96
C ILE A 248 -21.46 -5.57 7.21
N LEU A 249 -20.71 -4.47 7.06
CA LEU A 249 -20.05 -3.82 8.21
C LEU A 249 -21.06 -3.20 9.18
N ASP A 250 -22.17 -2.67 8.68
CA ASP A 250 -23.25 -2.12 9.50
C ASP A 250 -24.03 -3.22 10.24
N ALA A 251 -24.26 -4.36 9.60
CA ALA A 251 -24.99 -5.49 10.19
C ALA A 251 -24.12 -6.36 11.12
N ALA A 252 -22.79 -6.38 10.93
CA ALA A 252 -21.89 -7.29 11.64
C ALA A 252 -21.95 -7.17 13.17
N PRO A 253 -22.01 -5.98 13.82
CA PRO A 253 -22.08 -5.88 15.26
C PRO A 253 -23.35 -6.50 15.89
N GLN A 254 -24.46 -6.54 15.11
CA GLN A 254 -25.73 -7.10 15.57
C GLN A 254 -25.87 -8.60 15.25
N GLN A 255 -25.27 -9.06 14.15
CA GLN A 255 -25.45 -10.43 13.67
C GLN A 255 -24.32 -11.37 14.09
N LEU A 256 -23.11 -10.86 14.33
CA LEU A 256 -21.96 -11.66 14.71
C LEU A 256 -21.68 -11.56 16.22
N THR A 257 -21.46 -12.69 16.84
CA THR A 257 -21.04 -12.75 18.24
C THR A 257 -19.59 -12.32 18.39
N HIS A 258 -19.30 -11.39 19.32
CA HIS A 258 -17.92 -11.00 19.66
C HIS A 258 -17.10 -12.23 20.07
N GLY A 259 -15.94 -12.44 19.46
CA GLY A 259 -15.11 -13.62 19.65
C GLY A 259 -15.69 -14.92 19.06
N GLY A 260 -16.81 -14.84 18.31
CA GLY A 260 -17.47 -15.99 17.71
C GLY A 260 -16.61 -16.69 16.65
N GLY A 261 -16.87 -17.99 16.44
CA GLY A 261 -16.09 -18.81 15.50
C GLY A 261 -16.19 -18.31 14.05
N LEU A 262 -17.35 -17.83 13.60
CA LEU A 262 -17.54 -17.36 12.24
C LEU A 262 -16.72 -16.08 11.97
N VAL A 263 -16.84 -15.05 12.82
CA VAL A 263 -16.07 -13.80 12.63
C VAL A 263 -14.57 -14.04 12.74
N THR A 264 -14.14 -14.93 13.64
CA THR A 264 -12.74 -15.33 13.78
C THR A 264 -12.25 -16.05 12.52
N GLY A 265 -13.04 -17.00 11.99
CA GLY A 265 -12.71 -17.69 10.75
C GLY A 265 -12.60 -16.76 9.55
N VAL A 266 -13.59 -15.88 9.36
CA VAL A 266 -13.59 -14.86 8.28
C VAL A 266 -12.39 -13.94 8.37
N THR A 267 -12.11 -13.37 9.56
CA THR A 267 -11.01 -12.42 9.73
C THR A 267 -9.62 -13.06 9.60
N LEU A 268 -9.45 -14.32 10.05
CA LEU A 268 -8.20 -15.08 9.81
C LEU A 268 -7.98 -15.38 8.33
N LEU A 269 -9.04 -15.70 7.59
CA LEU A 269 -8.98 -15.93 6.15
C LEU A 269 -8.69 -14.65 5.36
N LEU A 270 -9.32 -13.51 5.73
CA LEU A 270 -8.96 -12.20 5.18
C LEU A 270 -7.50 -11.85 5.49
N PHE A 271 -7.05 -12.12 6.72
CA PHE A 271 -5.66 -11.91 7.11
C PHE A 271 -4.68 -12.79 6.32
N LEU A 272 -5.04 -14.04 5.99
CA LEU A 272 -4.24 -14.88 5.09
C LEU A 272 -4.06 -14.19 3.72
N GLY A 273 -5.12 -13.59 3.15
CA GLY A 273 -5.03 -12.75 1.97
C GLY A 273 -4.03 -11.58 2.14
N CYS A 274 -4.12 -10.91 3.30
CA CYS A 274 -3.20 -9.81 3.64
C CYS A 274 -1.74 -10.28 3.70
N THR A 275 -1.45 -11.47 4.26
CA THR A 275 -0.07 -11.98 4.36
C THR A 275 0.58 -12.17 3.00
N GLY A 276 -0.18 -12.52 1.97
CA GLY A 276 0.28 -12.61 0.59
C GLY A 276 0.69 -11.24 0.04
N LYS A 277 -0.26 -10.33 -0.14
CA LYS A 277 -0.03 -9.02 -0.78
C LYS A 277 0.94 -8.14 0.02
N SER A 278 0.84 -8.15 1.35
CA SER A 278 1.69 -7.31 2.22
C SER A 278 2.92 -8.03 2.76
N ALA A 279 3.27 -9.17 2.18
CA ALA A 279 4.51 -9.90 2.45
C ALA A 279 4.78 -10.13 3.96
N GLN A 280 3.77 -10.61 4.69
CA GLN A 280 3.93 -11.01 6.09
C GLN A 280 4.27 -12.50 6.18
N ILE A 281 4.84 -12.93 7.30
CA ILE A 281 5.08 -14.36 7.58
C ILE A 281 3.74 -15.12 7.46
N PRO A 282 3.73 -16.27 6.76
CA PRO A 282 4.85 -16.96 6.09
C PRO A 282 5.05 -16.56 4.62
N LEU A 283 4.20 -15.73 4.01
CA LEU A 283 4.15 -15.48 2.57
C LEU A 283 5.04 -14.30 2.09
N TYR A 284 6.07 -13.92 2.85
CA TYR A 284 6.93 -12.75 2.55
C TYR A 284 7.99 -13.00 1.47
N THR A 285 8.30 -14.24 1.13
CA THR A 285 9.52 -14.63 0.39
C THR A 285 9.56 -14.18 -1.08
N TRP A 286 8.44 -13.72 -1.63
CA TRP A 286 8.38 -13.21 -3.00
C TRP A 286 8.90 -11.77 -3.12
N LEU A 287 8.75 -10.96 -2.06
CA LEU A 287 8.99 -9.52 -2.13
C LEU A 287 10.47 -9.15 -2.36
N PRO A 288 11.46 -9.80 -1.72
CA PRO A 288 12.87 -9.57 -2.03
C PRO A 288 13.27 -9.99 -3.46
N ASP A 289 12.63 -11.02 -4.04
CA ASP A 289 12.89 -11.46 -5.41
C ASP A 289 12.21 -10.56 -6.45
N ALA A 290 11.17 -9.82 -6.04
CA ALA A 290 10.52 -8.81 -6.87
C ALA A 290 11.45 -7.66 -7.29
N MET A 291 12.66 -7.60 -6.72
CA MET A 291 13.70 -6.64 -7.13
C MET A 291 14.26 -6.90 -8.52
N ALA A 292 13.90 -8.00 -9.17
CA ALA A 292 14.25 -8.32 -10.56
C ALA A 292 13.69 -7.32 -11.59
N GLY A 293 12.56 -6.69 -11.31
CA GLY A 293 11.95 -5.67 -12.16
C GLY A 293 12.68 -4.31 -12.17
N PRO A 294 12.31 -3.41 -13.11
CA PRO A 294 12.84 -2.05 -13.13
C PRO A 294 12.66 -1.31 -11.81
N THR A 295 13.62 -0.49 -11.39
CA THR A 295 13.58 0.16 -10.08
C THR A 295 12.34 1.04 -9.84
N PRO A 296 11.79 1.80 -10.83
CA PRO A 296 10.54 2.53 -10.61
C PRO A 296 9.34 1.60 -10.35
N VAL A 297 9.34 0.37 -10.89
CA VAL A 297 8.34 -0.66 -10.53
C VAL A 297 8.45 -1.04 -9.06
N SER A 298 9.69 -1.25 -8.59
CA SER A 298 9.93 -1.51 -7.17
C SER A 298 9.43 -0.35 -6.30
N ALA A 299 9.68 0.90 -6.72
CA ALA A 299 9.14 2.07 -6.04
C ALA A 299 7.59 2.03 -5.96
N LEU A 300 6.90 1.73 -7.07
CA LEU A 300 5.44 1.71 -7.12
C LEU A 300 4.85 0.59 -6.25
N ILE A 301 5.35 -0.64 -6.39
CA ILE A 301 4.88 -1.81 -5.62
C ILE A 301 5.07 -1.58 -4.12
N HIS A 302 6.24 -1.07 -3.71
CA HIS A 302 6.65 -1.02 -2.31
C HIS A 302 6.21 0.26 -1.57
N ALA A 303 5.94 1.36 -2.30
CA ALA A 303 5.60 2.62 -1.66
C ALA A 303 4.09 2.79 -1.46
N ALA A 304 3.31 2.78 -2.55
CA ALA A 304 1.96 3.34 -2.55
C ALA A 304 0.86 2.35 -2.96
N THR A 305 1.21 1.12 -3.36
CA THR A 305 0.24 0.25 -4.04
C THR A 305 0.16 -1.16 -3.43
N MET A 306 0.53 -2.19 -4.15
CA MET A 306 0.21 -3.59 -3.86
C MET A 306 0.47 -4.01 -2.40
N VAL A 307 1.64 -3.66 -1.84
CA VAL A 307 1.99 -4.10 -0.48
C VAL A 307 1.20 -3.40 0.62
N THR A 308 0.54 -2.29 0.31
CA THR A 308 -0.33 -1.56 1.25
C THR A 308 -1.75 -2.12 1.29
N ALA A 309 -2.12 -2.96 0.30
CA ALA A 309 -3.48 -3.50 0.15
C ALA A 309 -3.95 -4.30 1.36
N GLY A 310 -3.07 -5.07 2.03
CA GLY A 310 -3.44 -5.83 3.22
C GLY A 310 -3.74 -4.95 4.43
N VAL A 311 -2.96 -3.90 4.64
CA VAL A 311 -3.23 -2.91 5.71
C VAL A 311 -4.54 -2.16 5.42
N TYR A 312 -4.74 -1.77 4.16
CA TYR A 312 -6.00 -1.17 3.70
C TYR A 312 -7.20 -2.09 3.96
N LEU A 313 -7.11 -3.37 3.61
CA LEU A 313 -8.19 -4.35 3.81
C LEU A 313 -8.58 -4.46 5.29
N ILE A 314 -7.60 -4.56 6.21
CA ILE A 314 -7.89 -4.61 7.65
C ILE A 314 -8.49 -3.30 8.14
N ALA A 315 -7.97 -2.16 7.71
CA ALA A 315 -8.53 -0.86 8.08
C ALA A 315 -9.96 -0.68 7.53
N ARG A 316 -10.23 -1.10 6.29
CA ARG A 316 -11.55 -1.07 5.64
C ARG A 316 -12.56 -1.97 6.36
N THR A 317 -12.12 -3.11 6.84
CA THR A 317 -12.96 -4.09 7.54
C THR A 317 -12.71 -4.09 9.05
N SER A 318 -12.29 -2.95 9.60
CA SER A 318 -11.92 -2.80 11.03
C SER A 318 -13.00 -3.27 11.99
N VAL A 319 -14.28 -3.08 11.65
CA VAL A 319 -15.42 -3.56 12.45
C VAL A 319 -15.37 -5.08 12.62
N LEU A 320 -15.09 -5.85 11.55
CA LEU A 320 -14.98 -7.31 11.64
C LEU A 320 -13.78 -7.73 12.50
N PHE A 321 -12.63 -7.07 12.33
CA PHE A 321 -11.43 -7.36 13.12
C PHE A 321 -11.61 -6.99 14.59
N ALA A 322 -12.30 -5.89 14.91
CA ALA A 322 -12.61 -5.50 16.27
C ALA A 322 -13.52 -6.54 16.99
N LEU A 323 -14.38 -7.23 16.24
CA LEU A 323 -15.20 -8.33 16.79
C LEU A 323 -14.42 -9.62 17.03
N SER A 324 -13.14 -9.73 16.61
CA SER A 324 -12.34 -10.96 16.77
C SER A 324 -11.02 -10.70 17.51
N PRO A 325 -11.00 -10.72 18.84
CA PRO A 325 -9.78 -10.52 19.65
C PRO A 325 -8.67 -11.53 19.32
N ILE A 326 -9.04 -12.77 19.00
CA ILE A 326 -8.07 -13.82 18.61
C ILE A 326 -7.35 -13.41 17.34
N THR A 327 -8.07 -12.96 16.31
CA THR A 327 -7.45 -12.52 15.07
C THR A 327 -6.58 -11.27 15.27
N GLN A 328 -7.01 -10.33 16.11
CA GLN A 328 -6.21 -9.15 16.45
C GLN A 328 -4.86 -9.54 17.05
N ILE A 329 -4.83 -10.46 18.01
CA ILE A 329 -3.59 -10.96 18.62
C ILE A 329 -2.71 -11.66 17.56
N VAL A 330 -3.30 -12.45 16.66
CA VAL A 330 -2.56 -13.12 15.57
C VAL A 330 -1.95 -12.07 14.63
N VAL A 331 -2.73 -11.08 14.21
CA VAL A 331 -2.26 -9.98 13.32
C VAL A 331 -1.11 -9.22 13.99
N ALA A 332 -1.26 -8.82 15.25
CA ALA A 332 -0.23 -8.10 15.99
C ALA A 332 1.05 -8.92 16.13
N THR A 333 0.93 -10.21 16.47
CA THR A 333 2.07 -11.11 16.67
C THR A 333 2.82 -11.37 15.36
N VAL A 334 2.09 -11.68 14.30
CA VAL A 334 2.68 -11.89 12.96
C VAL A 334 3.34 -10.59 12.45
N GLY A 335 2.67 -9.44 12.64
CA GLY A 335 3.23 -8.13 12.29
C GLY A 335 4.54 -7.84 13.02
N GLY A 336 4.57 -7.98 14.35
CA GLY A 336 5.77 -7.77 15.15
C GLY A 336 6.90 -8.75 14.80
N ALA A 337 6.59 -10.03 14.64
CA ALA A 337 7.56 -11.05 14.22
C ALA A 337 8.14 -10.76 12.84
N THR A 338 7.29 -10.37 11.87
CA THR A 338 7.71 -10.01 10.52
C THR A 338 8.61 -8.77 10.54
N ALA A 339 8.26 -7.76 11.34
CA ALA A 339 9.03 -6.53 11.47
C ALA A 339 10.45 -6.81 11.94
N LEU A 340 10.60 -7.62 13.00
CA LEU A 340 11.89 -7.99 13.57
C LEU A 340 12.71 -8.88 12.61
N LEU A 341 12.10 -9.93 12.06
CA LEU A 341 12.75 -10.84 11.11
C LEU A 341 13.30 -10.09 9.90
N ALA A 342 12.49 -9.24 9.28
CA ALA A 342 12.91 -8.50 8.10
C ALA A 342 14.03 -7.48 8.43
N ALA A 343 13.97 -6.82 9.58
CA ALA A 343 15.03 -5.90 10.01
C ALA A 343 16.37 -6.60 10.24
N THR A 344 16.38 -7.80 10.83
CA THR A 344 17.61 -8.57 11.01
C THR A 344 18.21 -9.03 9.68
N ILE A 345 17.37 -9.47 8.73
CA ILE A 345 17.84 -9.86 7.39
C ILE A 345 18.39 -8.65 6.62
N ALA A 346 17.75 -7.47 6.73
CA ALA A 346 18.17 -6.25 6.05
C ALA A 346 19.62 -5.83 6.38
N ILE A 347 20.09 -6.10 7.60
CA ILE A 347 21.46 -5.78 8.03
C ILE A 347 22.50 -6.53 7.21
N GLN A 348 22.21 -7.75 6.75
CA GLN A 348 23.15 -8.61 6.04
C GLN A 348 23.08 -8.48 4.51
N GLN A 349 22.10 -7.75 3.98
CA GLN A 349 21.98 -7.57 2.54
C GLN A 349 23.05 -6.61 2.00
N TYR A 350 23.58 -6.94 0.84
CA TYR A 350 24.53 -6.10 0.09
C TYR A 350 23.88 -5.46 -1.14
N ASP A 351 22.81 -6.04 -1.67
CA ASP A 351 22.02 -5.46 -2.75
C ASP A 351 21.16 -4.30 -2.20
N ILE A 352 21.37 -3.09 -2.74
CA ILE A 352 20.69 -1.86 -2.29
C ILE A 352 19.16 -1.99 -2.40
N LYS A 353 18.63 -2.63 -3.47
CA LYS A 353 17.20 -2.85 -3.65
C LYS A 353 16.67 -3.88 -2.64
N LYS A 354 17.44 -4.94 -2.32
CA LYS A 354 17.03 -5.95 -1.33
C LYS A 354 17.02 -5.37 0.09
N VAL A 355 17.97 -4.50 0.46
CA VAL A 355 17.88 -3.78 1.74
C VAL A 355 16.57 -3.01 1.83
N LEU A 356 16.21 -2.27 0.77
CA LEU A 356 14.97 -1.51 0.72
C LEU A 356 13.72 -2.41 0.68
N ALA A 357 13.79 -3.60 0.09
CA ALA A 357 12.70 -4.58 0.10
C ALA A 357 12.46 -5.12 1.52
N TYR A 358 13.50 -5.58 2.21
CA TYR A 358 13.37 -6.05 3.59
C TYR A 358 12.96 -4.94 4.54
N SER A 359 13.41 -3.71 4.31
CA SER A 359 12.94 -2.57 5.08
C SER A 359 11.46 -2.27 4.82
N THR A 360 10.91 -2.57 3.62
CA THR A 360 9.46 -2.50 3.36
C THR A 360 8.70 -3.56 4.15
N ILE A 361 9.16 -4.83 4.12
CA ILE A 361 8.57 -5.92 4.90
C ILE A 361 8.52 -5.55 6.38
N SER A 362 9.62 -4.99 6.90
CA SER A 362 9.70 -4.56 8.30
C SER A 362 8.71 -3.44 8.63
N GLN A 363 8.57 -2.40 7.78
CA GLN A 363 7.63 -1.31 8.02
C GLN A 363 6.17 -1.76 7.89
N LEU A 364 5.87 -2.65 6.93
CA LEU A 364 4.56 -3.29 6.86
C LEU A 364 4.27 -4.09 8.14
N GLY A 365 5.25 -4.81 8.67
CA GLY A 365 5.13 -5.47 9.96
C GLY A 365 4.71 -4.52 11.10
N TYR A 366 5.25 -3.29 11.15
CA TYR A 366 4.79 -2.25 12.07
C TYR A 366 3.33 -1.86 11.85
N MET A 367 2.91 -1.72 10.58
CA MET A 367 1.51 -1.39 10.27
C MET A 367 0.57 -2.50 10.72
N PHE A 368 0.94 -3.77 10.48
CA PHE A 368 0.16 -4.93 10.96
C PHE A 368 0.16 -5.03 12.48
N LEU A 369 1.27 -4.72 13.14
CA LEU A 369 1.34 -4.62 14.58
C LEU A 369 0.35 -3.57 15.11
N ALA A 370 0.29 -2.39 14.47
CA ALA A 370 -0.63 -1.33 14.85
C ALA A 370 -2.10 -1.72 14.68
N VAL A 371 -2.48 -2.19 13.47
CA VAL A 371 -3.88 -2.58 13.23
C VAL A 371 -4.28 -3.82 14.06
N GLY A 372 -3.32 -4.70 14.40
CA GLY A 372 -3.53 -5.86 15.25
C GLY A 372 -3.79 -5.52 16.72
N VAL A 373 -3.26 -4.41 17.23
CA VAL A 373 -3.60 -3.91 18.59
C VAL A 373 -4.81 -2.96 18.57
N GLY A 374 -5.52 -2.84 17.43
CA GLY A 374 -6.70 -1.97 17.30
C GLY A 374 -6.37 -0.52 16.94
N ALA A 375 -5.10 -0.15 16.80
CA ALA A 375 -4.68 1.19 16.41
C ALA A 375 -4.71 1.37 14.87
N PHE A 376 -5.90 1.23 14.26
CA PHE A 376 -6.10 1.26 12.81
C PHE A 376 -5.61 2.58 12.19
N THR A 377 -5.92 3.71 12.83
CA THR A 377 -5.50 5.04 12.40
C THR A 377 -3.97 5.17 12.37
N ALA A 378 -3.26 4.72 13.41
CA ALA A 378 -1.82 4.75 13.47
C ALA A 378 -1.19 3.90 12.34
N GLY A 379 -1.79 2.73 12.05
CA GLY A 379 -1.38 1.87 10.92
C GLY A 379 -1.52 2.57 9.58
N VAL A 380 -2.65 3.22 9.31
CA VAL A 380 -2.93 3.98 8.07
C VAL A 380 -2.08 5.24 7.99
N PHE A 381 -1.85 5.93 9.10
CA PHE A 381 -0.95 7.09 9.14
C PHE A 381 0.48 6.70 8.78
N HIS A 382 0.96 5.59 9.33
CA HIS A 382 2.30 5.10 8.95
C HIS A 382 2.36 4.63 7.50
N LEU A 383 1.28 4.05 6.96
CA LEU A 383 1.17 3.72 5.53
C LEU A 383 1.33 4.97 4.66
N MET A 384 0.66 6.07 5.01
CA MET A 384 0.77 7.35 4.27
C MET A 384 2.22 7.86 4.28
N THR A 385 2.84 8.00 5.45
CA THR A 385 4.23 8.50 5.54
C THR A 385 5.21 7.56 4.85
N HIS A 386 5.00 6.25 4.98
CA HIS A 386 5.77 5.20 4.32
C HIS A 386 5.78 5.35 2.80
N ALA A 387 4.64 5.65 2.18
CA ALA A 387 4.54 5.81 0.74
C ALA A 387 5.52 6.87 0.22
N PHE A 388 5.65 8.01 0.91
CA PHE A 388 6.54 9.09 0.50
C PHE A 388 8.02 8.74 0.67
N PHE A 389 8.44 8.32 1.86
CA PHE A 389 9.87 8.06 2.07
C PHE A 389 10.34 6.81 1.33
N LYS A 390 9.47 5.82 1.08
CA LYS A 390 9.83 4.64 0.27
C LYS A 390 9.98 4.96 -1.20
N ALA A 391 9.07 5.73 -1.77
CA ALA A 391 9.24 6.20 -3.13
C ALA A 391 10.56 6.96 -3.29
N LEU A 392 10.87 7.88 -2.37
CA LEU A 392 12.13 8.63 -2.37
C LEU A 392 13.36 7.72 -2.32
N LEU A 393 13.37 6.72 -1.42
CA LEU A 393 14.49 5.80 -1.25
C LEU A 393 14.69 4.89 -2.46
N PHE A 394 13.62 4.33 -3.04
CA PHE A 394 13.72 3.50 -4.23
C PHE A 394 14.13 4.30 -5.48
N LEU A 395 13.57 5.49 -5.69
CA LEU A 395 13.96 6.32 -6.81
C LEU A 395 15.41 6.80 -6.67
N GLY A 396 15.84 7.14 -5.45
CA GLY A 396 17.24 7.45 -5.14
C GLY A 396 18.17 6.27 -5.41
N ALA A 397 17.81 5.06 -4.98
CA ALA A 397 18.57 3.83 -5.29
C ALA A 397 18.62 3.57 -6.81
N GLY A 398 17.50 3.81 -7.53
CA GLY A 398 17.47 3.75 -8.99
C GLY A 398 18.44 4.71 -9.66
N ALA A 399 18.53 5.94 -9.16
CA ALA A 399 19.50 6.92 -9.67
C ALA A 399 20.94 6.46 -9.43
N VAL A 400 21.25 5.89 -8.26
CA VAL A 400 22.57 5.32 -7.96
C VAL A 400 22.90 4.19 -8.94
N ILE A 401 22.02 3.20 -9.05
CA ILE A 401 22.23 2.02 -9.92
C ILE A 401 22.43 2.45 -11.37
N HIS A 402 21.61 3.37 -11.87
CA HIS A 402 21.67 3.87 -13.24
C HIS A 402 23.02 4.56 -13.53
N THR A 403 23.44 5.46 -12.64
CA THR A 403 24.72 6.17 -12.78
C THR A 403 25.93 5.24 -12.72
N VAL A 404 25.93 4.27 -11.80
CA VAL A 404 26.99 3.27 -11.69
C VAL A 404 27.04 2.40 -12.93
N HIS A 405 25.89 1.95 -13.42
CA HIS A 405 25.79 1.15 -14.64
C HIS A 405 26.31 1.91 -15.88
N GLU A 406 25.95 3.18 -16.03
CA GLU A 406 26.45 4.02 -17.14
C GLU A 406 27.97 4.22 -17.04
N ALA A 407 28.50 4.48 -15.85
CA ALA A 407 29.93 4.65 -15.64
C ALA A 407 30.74 3.39 -15.97
N TRP A 408 30.16 2.21 -15.82
CA TRP A 408 30.81 0.93 -16.15
C TRP A 408 30.65 0.50 -17.61
N SER A 409 29.61 0.98 -18.29
CA SER A 409 29.32 0.60 -19.69
C SER A 409 30.43 0.98 -20.69
N GLY A 410 31.39 1.81 -20.30
CA GLY A 410 32.58 2.16 -21.10
C GLY A 410 33.88 1.50 -20.67
N ASN A 411 33.89 0.65 -19.64
CA ASN A 411 35.09 0.03 -19.05
C ASN A 411 34.84 -1.47 -18.84
N ASP A 412 35.91 -2.29 -18.83
CA ASP A 412 35.87 -3.75 -18.57
C ASP A 412 35.46 -4.11 -17.13
N HIS A 413 34.55 -3.38 -16.53
CA HIS A 413 34.08 -3.62 -15.17
C HIS A 413 32.86 -4.56 -15.19
N HIS A 414 33.00 -5.77 -14.62
CA HIS A 414 31.96 -6.80 -14.60
C HIS A 414 31.23 -6.92 -13.24
N GLY A 415 31.17 -5.85 -12.45
CA GLY A 415 30.48 -5.82 -11.16
C GLY A 415 28.94 -5.72 -11.31
N ASP A 416 28.19 -6.19 -10.27
CA ASP A 416 26.75 -5.95 -10.17
C ASP A 416 26.51 -4.51 -9.68
N PRO A 417 25.82 -3.64 -10.44
CA PRO A 417 25.51 -2.27 -10.03
C PRO A 417 24.50 -2.17 -8.87
N ASN A 418 23.86 -3.27 -8.48
CA ASN A 418 23.02 -3.31 -7.29
C ASN A 418 23.82 -3.57 -6.00
N ASP A 419 25.03 -4.13 -6.10
CA ASP A 419 25.85 -4.52 -4.95
C ASP A 419 26.60 -3.31 -4.39
N MET A 420 26.23 -2.91 -3.16
CA MET A 420 26.81 -1.76 -2.48
C MET A 420 28.31 -1.91 -2.16
N ARG A 421 28.87 -3.13 -2.19
CA ARG A 421 30.32 -3.35 -2.02
C ARG A 421 31.12 -2.83 -3.21
N ASN A 422 30.46 -2.67 -4.36
CA ASN A 422 31.03 -2.08 -5.57
C ASN A 422 30.82 -0.56 -5.65
N HIS A 423 30.14 0.04 -4.65
CA HIS A 423 29.93 1.48 -4.54
C HIS A 423 31.04 2.11 -3.67
N GLY A 424 30.87 3.37 -3.33
CA GLY A 424 31.74 4.12 -2.43
C GLY A 424 32.07 5.50 -2.98
N GLY A 425 32.18 6.50 -2.09
CA GLY A 425 32.53 7.85 -2.48
C GLY A 425 31.52 8.60 -3.36
N LEU A 426 30.33 8.03 -3.63
CA LEU A 426 29.34 8.59 -4.54
C LEU A 426 28.78 9.95 -4.09
N LYS A 427 28.98 10.34 -2.83
CA LYS A 427 28.62 11.67 -2.31
C LYS A 427 29.17 12.82 -3.17
N ALA A 428 30.42 12.69 -3.64
CA ALA A 428 31.07 13.72 -4.42
C ALA A 428 30.44 13.87 -5.83
N PHE A 429 29.98 12.76 -6.41
CA PHE A 429 29.43 12.71 -7.76
C PHE A 429 27.92 12.92 -7.80
N MET A 430 27.20 12.54 -6.72
CA MET A 430 25.74 12.59 -6.63
C MET A 430 25.28 13.31 -5.35
N PRO A 431 25.68 14.56 -5.07
CA PRO A 431 25.41 15.23 -3.81
C PRO A 431 23.90 15.44 -3.55
N LYS A 432 23.10 15.68 -4.58
CA LYS A 432 21.63 15.82 -4.44
C LYS A 432 20.98 14.49 -4.07
N THR A 433 21.31 13.40 -4.77
CA THR A 433 20.79 12.06 -4.47
C THR A 433 21.20 11.62 -3.06
N TRP A 434 22.44 11.88 -2.65
CA TRP A 434 22.92 11.66 -1.30
C TRP A 434 22.07 12.39 -0.25
N ALA A 435 21.80 13.68 -0.45
CA ALA A 435 20.98 14.46 0.48
C ALA A 435 19.55 13.94 0.59
N PHE A 436 18.91 13.65 -0.56
CA PHE A 436 17.55 13.10 -0.58
C PHE A 436 17.45 11.71 0.05
N MET A 437 18.42 10.84 -0.20
CA MET A 437 18.45 9.51 0.42
C MET A 437 18.70 9.61 1.92
N TRP A 438 19.49 10.58 2.42
CA TRP A 438 19.59 10.83 3.86
C TRP A 438 18.27 11.30 4.47
N ILE A 439 17.54 12.20 3.81
CA ILE A 439 16.19 12.61 4.26
C ILE A 439 15.27 11.38 4.38
N GLY A 440 15.23 10.52 3.36
CA GLY A 440 14.45 9.28 3.40
C GLY A 440 14.92 8.31 4.49
N THR A 441 16.23 8.19 4.70
CA THR A 441 16.85 7.35 5.74
C THR A 441 16.50 7.83 7.14
N LEU A 442 16.58 9.12 7.41
CA LEU A 442 16.21 9.71 8.70
C LEU A 442 14.68 9.61 8.92
N ALA A 443 13.89 9.76 7.85
CA ALA A 443 12.45 9.61 7.94
C ALA A 443 12.04 8.17 8.33
N ILE A 444 12.55 7.15 7.63
CA ILE A 444 12.22 5.76 7.96
C ILE A 444 12.80 5.31 9.32
N ALA A 445 13.94 5.88 9.75
CA ALA A 445 14.49 5.64 11.06
C ALA A 445 13.64 6.24 12.20
N GLY A 446 12.78 7.21 11.89
CA GLY A 446 11.95 7.88 12.87
C GLY A 446 12.68 9.03 13.61
N VAL A 447 13.47 9.82 12.89
CA VAL A 447 14.21 10.97 13.47
C VAL A 447 13.35 12.23 13.35
N PHE A 448 13.19 12.93 14.49
CA PHE A 448 12.51 14.23 14.54
C PHE A 448 13.25 15.28 13.68
N PRO A 449 12.58 16.15 12.93
CA PRO A 449 11.12 16.37 12.83
C PRO A 449 10.45 15.70 11.63
N LEU A 450 11.03 14.62 11.09
CA LEU A 450 10.52 13.97 9.87
C LEU A 450 9.27 13.13 10.15
N ALA A 451 8.45 12.93 9.10
CA ALA A 451 7.12 12.31 9.22
C ALA A 451 7.13 10.91 9.86
N GLY A 452 8.16 10.12 9.59
CA GLY A 452 8.31 8.78 10.17
C GLY A 452 8.49 8.77 11.69
N PHE A 453 9.00 9.86 12.30
CA PHE A 453 9.03 9.99 13.76
C PHE A 453 7.61 9.95 14.32
N PHE A 454 6.74 10.81 13.86
CA PHE A 454 5.36 10.91 14.38
C PHE A 454 4.58 9.62 14.17
N SER A 455 4.61 9.05 12.97
CA SER A 455 3.80 7.86 12.66
C SER A 455 4.32 6.58 13.31
N LYS A 456 5.63 6.41 13.46
CA LYS A 456 6.21 5.23 14.11
C LYS A 456 6.10 5.32 15.63
N ASP A 457 6.28 6.51 16.20
CA ASP A 457 6.13 6.76 17.63
C ASP A 457 4.69 6.46 18.08
N GLU A 458 3.70 6.88 17.29
CA GLU A 458 2.28 6.59 17.56
C GLU A 458 1.99 5.08 17.57
N ILE A 459 2.60 4.30 16.65
CA ILE A 459 2.49 2.83 16.68
C ILE A 459 3.10 2.25 17.95
N ILE A 460 4.34 2.64 18.27
CA ILE A 460 5.07 2.11 19.44
C ILE A 460 4.31 2.46 20.73
N TRP A 461 3.81 3.69 20.82
CA TRP A 461 3.00 4.13 21.95
C TRP A 461 1.69 3.31 22.09
N SER A 462 0.96 3.12 20.98
CA SER A 462 -0.29 2.35 20.97
C SER A 462 -0.09 0.90 21.41
N VAL A 463 1.00 0.26 20.96
CA VAL A 463 1.36 -1.10 21.39
C VAL A 463 1.68 -1.16 22.88
N GLY A 464 2.40 -0.16 23.41
CA GLY A 464 2.69 -0.04 24.84
C GLY A 464 1.43 0.16 25.68
N ALA A 465 0.54 1.06 25.23
CA ALA A 465 -0.74 1.35 25.88
C ALA A 465 -1.71 0.16 25.88
N SER A 466 -1.62 -0.71 24.89
CA SER A 466 -2.44 -1.94 24.79
C SER A 466 -1.97 -3.07 25.74
N GLY A 467 -0.89 -2.88 26.52
CA GLY A 467 -0.41 -3.86 27.49
C GLY A 467 0.41 -5.02 26.92
N TYR A 468 0.68 -5.04 25.61
CA TYR A 468 1.51 -6.08 24.97
C TYR A 468 3.00 -5.80 25.11
N SER A 469 3.54 -5.92 26.32
CA SER A 469 4.93 -5.57 26.68
C SER A 469 5.98 -6.23 25.78
N VAL A 470 5.79 -7.51 25.42
CA VAL A 470 6.73 -8.24 24.55
C VAL A 470 6.74 -7.64 23.15
N LEU A 471 5.57 -7.36 22.57
CA LEU A 471 5.46 -6.74 21.24
C LEU A 471 5.99 -5.31 21.24
N TRP A 472 5.83 -4.57 22.34
CA TRP A 472 6.41 -3.26 22.52
C TRP A 472 7.95 -3.29 22.50
N VAL A 473 8.56 -4.24 23.23
CA VAL A 473 10.02 -4.43 23.20
C VAL A 473 10.50 -4.83 21.80
N VAL A 474 9.77 -5.72 21.10
CA VAL A 474 10.05 -6.10 19.72
C VAL A 474 10.01 -4.87 18.80
N ALA A 475 9.00 -4.00 18.95
CA ALA A 475 8.89 -2.76 18.17
C ALA A 475 10.10 -1.84 18.42
N LEU A 476 10.51 -1.61 19.68
CA LEU A 476 11.68 -0.78 20.01
C LEU A 476 12.98 -1.34 19.41
N LEU A 477 13.22 -2.64 19.59
CA LEU A 477 14.41 -3.29 19.01
C LEU A 477 14.43 -3.16 17.49
N THR A 478 13.29 -3.35 16.83
CA THR A 478 13.16 -3.21 15.37
C THR A 478 13.40 -1.77 14.92
N ALA A 479 13.02 -0.75 15.72
CA ALA A 479 13.30 0.65 15.39
C ALA A 479 14.82 0.93 15.39
N ILE A 480 15.55 0.40 16.39
CA ILE A 480 17.02 0.48 16.45
C ILE A 480 17.64 -0.20 15.23
N LEU A 481 17.22 -1.44 14.90
CA LEU A 481 17.72 -2.15 13.73
C LEU A 481 17.44 -1.40 12.43
N THR A 482 16.29 -0.70 12.34
CA THR A 482 15.95 0.16 11.19
C THR A 482 16.99 1.25 10.99
N ALA A 483 17.37 1.96 12.05
CA ALA A 483 18.40 2.98 11.99
C ALA A 483 19.77 2.40 11.58
N VAL A 484 20.11 1.21 12.09
CA VAL A 484 21.38 0.53 11.78
C VAL A 484 21.47 0.16 10.30
N TYR A 485 20.49 -0.60 9.74
CA TYR A 485 20.60 -1.05 8.35
C TYR A 485 20.48 0.10 7.35
N MET A 486 19.69 1.13 7.64
CA MET A 486 19.58 2.29 6.76
C MET A 486 20.84 3.17 6.77
N THR A 487 21.43 3.38 7.93
CA THR A 487 22.73 4.09 8.03
C THR A 487 23.82 3.30 7.32
N ARG A 488 23.87 1.97 7.52
CA ARG A 488 24.81 1.09 6.80
C ARG A 488 24.65 1.23 5.28
N LEU A 489 23.43 1.23 4.74
CA LEU A 489 23.19 1.46 3.32
C LEU A 489 23.79 2.77 2.85
N MET A 490 23.56 3.87 3.59
CA MET A 490 24.06 5.19 3.22
C MET A 490 25.59 5.29 3.29
N VAL A 491 26.19 4.67 4.32
CA VAL A 491 27.66 4.66 4.45
C VAL A 491 28.28 3.86 3.32
N MET A 492 27.82 2.65 3.04
CA MET A 492 28.38 1.81 1.98
C MET A 492 28.21 2.40 0.59
N ALA A 493 27.05 2.97 0.27
CA ALA A 493 26.80 3.51 -1.06
C ALA A 493 27.50 4.85 -1.31
N PHE A 494 27.57 5.75 -0.34
CA PHE A 494 27.98 7.13 -0.58
C PHE A 494 29.29 7.55 0.08
N HIS A 495 29.75 6.85 1.12
CA HIS A 495 30.97 7.24 1.84
C HIS A 495 32.14 6.25 1.63
N GLY A 496 31.87 4.98 1.33
CA GLY A 496 32.86 3.96 1.06
C GLY A 496 33.28 3.18 2.26
#